data_5a6be3737b0e9bedf3accc895839ab0d
#
_entry.id   5a6be3737b0e9bedf3accc895839ab0d
#
_cell.length_a   1.000
_cell.length_b   1.000
_cell.length_c   1.000
_cell.angle_alpha   90.00
_cell.angle_beta   90.00
_cell.angle_gamma   90.00
#
_symmetry.space_group_name_H-M   'P 1'
#
loop_
_entity.id
_entity.type
_entity.pdbx_description
1 polymer ?
#
loop_
_entity_poly.entity_id
_entity_poly.type
_entity_poly.pdbx_seq_one_letter_code
_entity_poly.pdbx_strand_id
1 'polypeptide(L)'
;MVEQVGRATRILAPNPGPMTLDGTNTWLLAEPGAGAGLVVDPGPEHEGHLRAVLDAAAEEGLRVGLVLLTHGHPDHAEGARRFAELAGEVPVRALDPRHRLGSEGLGDGDVVLLAGLELRVVGTPGHTSDSLSFVAPADRTVL
;
A
#
# COMPACT_ATOMS: atom_id res chain seq x y z
N MET A 1 -13.78 -5.50 5.10
CA MET A 1 -13.79 -4.72 6.36
C MET A 1 -12.88 -3.51 6.22
N VAL A 2 -13.38 -2.33 6.57
CA VAL A 2 -12.63 -1.08 6.48
C VAL A 2 -12.53 -0.46 7.87
N GLU A 3 -11.32 -0.06 8.25
CA GLU A 3 -11.06 0.52 9.56
C GLU A 3 -10.06 1.68 9.41
N GLN A 4 -10.39 2.83 9.95
CA GLN A 4 -9.52 4.01 9.89
C GLN A 4 -8.76 4.21 11.20
N VAL A 5 -7.45 4.42 11.10
CA VAL A 5 -6.58 4.70 12.24
C VAL A 5 -5.67 5.88 11.87
N GLY A 6 -5.97 7.07 12.39
CA GLY A 6 -5.20 8.27 12.05
C GLY A 6 -5.25 8.56 10.54
N ARG A 7 -4.07 8.63 9.92
CA ARG A 7 -3.91 8.85 8.48
C ARG A 7 -4.06 7.58 7.65
N ALA A 8 -4.22 6.43 8.29
CA ALA A 8 -4.27 5.14 7.63
C ALA A 8 -5.68 4.54 7.70
N THR A 9 -6.14 3.99 6.58
CA THR A 9 -7.37 3.22 6.48
C THR A 9 -6.98 1.80 6.11
N ARG A 10 -7.38 0.83 6.92
CA ARG A 10 -7.12 -0.59 6.67
C ARG A 10 -8.29 -1.23 5.95
N ILE A 11 -7.99 -1.93 4.87
CA ILE A 11 -8.97 -2.71 4.11
C ILE A 11 -8.49 -4.17 4.11
N LEU A 12 -9.28 -5.07 4.67
CA LEU A 12 -8.93 -6.48 4.79
C LEU A 12 -9.33 -7.22 3.52
N ALA A 13 -8.37 -7.94 2.90
CA ALA A 13 -8.66 -8.77 1.74
C ALA A 13 -9.36 -10.06 2.18
N PRO A 14 -10.27 -10.61 1.34
CA PRO A 14 -10.99 -11.85 1.67
C PRO A 14 -10.18 -13.09 1.29
N ASN A 15 -8.98 -13.23 1.88
CA ASN A 15 -8.09 -14.36 1.62
C ASN A 15 -7.60 -15.01 2.93
N PRO A 16 -8.50 -15.42 3.85
CA PRO A 16 -8.07 -16.04 5.10
C PRO A 16 -7.34 -17.35 4.89
N GLY A 17 -6.37 -17.66 5.75
CA GLY A 17 -5.60 -18.88 5.67
C GLY A 17 -4.45 -18.91 6.67
N PRO A 18 -3.66 -20.01 6.72
CA PRO A 18 -2.55 -20.14 7.66
C PRO A 18 -1.50 -19.02 7.56
N MET A 19 -1.28 -18.50 6.36
CA MET A 19 -0.28 -17.46 6.11
C MET A 19 -0.84 -16.04 6.26
N THR A 20 -2.15 -15.87 6.14
CA THR A 20 -2.80 -14.55 6.10
C THR A 20 -3.76 -14.33 7.27
N LEU A 21 -4.01 -15.33 8.09
CA LEU A 21 -4.96 -15.30 9.19
C LEU A 21 -6.36 -14.89 8.71
N ASP A 22 -6.88 -13.74 9.15
CA ASP A 22 -8.19 -13.24 8.72
C ASP A 22 -8.16 -12.68 7.28
N GLY A 23 -6.98 -12.42 6.74
CA GLY A 23 -6.76 -11.88 5.42
C GLY A 23 -5.57 -10.92 5.38
N THR A 24 -5.20 -10.49 4.18
CA THR A 24 -4.11 -9.53 3.99
C THR A 24 -4.61 -8.11 4.22
N ASN A 25 -3.83 -7.32 4.94
CA ASN A 25 -4.14 -5.90 5.15
C ASN A 25 -3.64 -5.06 3.99
N THR A 26 -4.53 -4.30 3.38
CA THR A 26 -4.20 -3.20 2.48
C THR A 26 -4.36 -1.90 3.25
N TRP A 27 -3.41 -0.99 3.08
CA TRP A 27 -3.46 0.30 3.76
C TRP A 27 -3.60 1.44 2.76
N LEU A 28 -4.56 2.32 3.02
CA LEU A 28 -4.75 3.57 2.30
C LEU A 28 -4.30 4.70 3.22
N LEU A 29 -3.36 5.51 2.78
CA LEU A 29 -2.82 6.60 3.59
C LEU A 29 -2.95 7.94 2.87
N ALA A 30 -3.35 8.96 3.62
CA ALA A 30 -3.42 10.32 3.12
C ALA A 30 -3.34 11.32 4.27
N GLU A 31 -2.85 12.50 3.97
CA GLU A 31 -2.91 13.64 4.89
C GLU A 31 -4.38 14.10 4.99
N PRO A 32 -4.88 14.47 6.18
CA PRO A 32 -6.25 14.99 6.31
C PRO A 32 -6.48 16.17 5.38
N GLY A 33 -7.58 16.12 4.61
CA GLY A 33 -7.93 17.17 3.66
C GLY A 33 -7.18 17.12 2.34
N ALA A 34 -6.27 16.16 2.14
CA ALA A 34 -5.58 15.99 0.86
C ALA A 34 -6.53 15.43 -0.19
N GLY A 35 -6.23 15.72 -1.46
CA GLY A 35 -6.98 15.17 -2.60
C GLY A 35 -6.38 13.90 -3.18
N ALA A 36 -5.22 13.46 -2.68
CA ALA A 36 -4.53 12.27 -3.16
C ALA A 36 -3.99 11.46 -1.99
N GLY A 37 -3.95 10.15 -2.15
CA GLY A 37 -3.40 9.21 -1.18
C GLY A 37 -2.58 8.12 -1.84
N LEU A 38 -1.91 7.30 -1.03
CA LEU A 38 -1.17 6.15 -1.50
C LEU A 38 -1.73 4.87 -0.89
N VAL A 39 -1.48 3.77 -1.59
CA VAL A 39 -1.92 2.44 -1.16
C VAL A 39 -0.69 1.58 -0.90
N VAL A 40 -0.67 0.92 0.24
CA VAL A 40 0.37 -0.05 0.61
C VAL A 40 -0.21 -1.45 0.53
N ASP A 41 0.43 -2.32 -0.23
CA ASP A 41 0.08 -3.72 -0.42
C ASP A 41 -1.36 -3.90 -0.92
N PRO A 42 -1.64 -3.71 -2.23
CA PRO A 42 -2.99 -3.91 -2.77
C PRO A 42 -3.55 -5.31 -2.54
N GLY A 43 -2.68 -6.27 -2.24
CA GLY A 43 -3.08 -7.62 -1.92
C GLY A 43 -3.13 -8.56 -3.11
N PRO A 44 -3.87 -9.68 -2.99
CA PRO A 44 -4.00 -10.64 -4.07
C PRO A 44 -4.80 -10.07 -5.24
N GLU A 45 -4.68 -10.69 -6.42
CA GLU A 45 -5.45 -10.28 -7.59
C GLU A 45 -6.92 -10.73 -7.43
N HIS A 46 -7.66 -10.00 -6.63
CA HIS A 46 -9.08 -10.22 -6.34
C HIS A 46 -9.82 -8.93 -6.68
N GLU A 47 -10.57 -8.93 -7.78
CA GLU A 47 -11.23 -7.72 -8.29
C GLU A 47 -12.10 -7.03 -7.25
N GLY A 48 -12.89 -7.79 -6.50
CA GLY A 48 -13.76 -7.21 -5.46
C GLY A 48 -12.98 -6.46 -4.40
N HIS A 49 -11.84 -7.00 -3.98
CA HIS A 49 -10.97 -6.33 -3.00
C HIS A 49 -10.33 -5.07 -3.59
N LEU A 50 -9.77 -5.18 -4.80
CA LEU A 50 -9.12 -4.04 -5.46
C LEU A 50 -10.11 -2.88 -5.65
N ARG A 51 -11.35 -3.19 -6.05
CA ARG A 51 -12.40 -2.18 -6.18
C ARG A 51 -12.84 -1.62 -4.84
N ALA A 52 -12.87 -2.44 -3.79
CA ALA A 52 -13.19 -1.98 -2.44
C ALA A 52 -12.16 -0.95 -1.94
N VAL A 53 -10.89 -1.14 -2.27
CA VAL A 53 -9.83 -0.18 -1.94
C VAL A 53 -10.06 1.15 -2.66
N LEU A 54 -10.39 1.10 -3.95
CA LEU A 54 -10.70 2.31 -4.72
C LEU A 54 -11.95 3.01 -4.20
N ASP A 55 -12.99 2.25 -3.83
CA ASP A 55 -14.21 2.81 -3.27
C ASP A 55 -13.93 3.50 -1.93
N ALA A 56 -13.10 2.90 -1.08
CA ALA A 56 -12.71 3.51 0.18
C ALA A 56 -11.98 4.84 -0.05
N ALA A 57 -11.10 4.90 -1.04
CA ALA A 57 -10.42 6.14 -1.42
C ALA A 57 -11.42 7.20 -1.90
N ALA A 58 -12.37 6.81 -2.74
CA ALA A 58 -13.39 7.72 -3.27
C ALA A 58 -14.28 8.27 -2.14
N GLU A 59 -14.63 7.45 -1.17
CA GLU A 59 -15.41 7.88 0.00
C GLU A 59 -14.68 8.94 0.82
N GLU A 60 -13.36 8.90 0.85
CA GLU A 60 -12.54 9.89 1.53
C GLU A 60 -12.18 11.09 0.63
N GLY A 61 -12.71 11.13 -0.59
CA GLY A 61 -12.41 12.19 -1.55
C GLY A 61 -10.99 12.13 -2.11
N LEU A 62 -10.38 10.94 -2.13
CA LEU A 62 -8.99 10.75 -2.52
C LEU A 62 -8.86 10.12 -3.91
N ARG A 63 -7.86 10.59 -4.65
CA ARG A 63 -7.33 9.91 -5.83
C ARG A 63 -6.10 9.11 -5.39
N VAL A 64 -5.99 7.86 -5.81
CA VAL A 64 -4.78 7.07 -5.55
C VAL A 64 -3.68 7.54 -6.51
N GLY A 65 -2.57 7.99 -5.97
CA GLY A 65 -1.45 8.52 -6.74
C GLY A 65 -0.20 7.66 -6.75
N LEU A 66 -0.13 6.66 -5.87
CA LEU A 66 1.07 5.84 -5.72
C LEU A 66 0.72 4.52 -5.02
N VAL A 67 1.41 3.45 -5.40
CA VAL A 67 1.33 2.15 -4.72
C VAL A 67 2.71 1.80 -4.19
N LEU A 68 2.76 1.36 -2.94
CA LEU A 68 3.99 0.88 -2.29
C LEU A 68 3.81 -0.59 -1.90
N LEU A 69 4.88 -1.37 -2.03
CA LEU A 69 4.88 -2.77 -1.59
C LEU A 69 5.83 -2.97 -0.42
N THR A 70 5.36 -3.66 0.63
CA THR A 70 6.22 -4.02 1.77
C THR A 70 7.16 -5.15 1.40
N HIS A 71 6.69 -6.07 0.55
CA HIS A 71 7.48 -7.21 0.04
C HIS A 71 6.75 -7.84 -1.15
N GLY A 72 7.38 -8.82 -1.80
CA GLY A 72 6.88 -9.41 -3.04
C GLY A 72 6.03 -10.67 -2.91
N HIS A 73 5.55 -11.05 -1.72
CA HIS A 73 4.66 -12.21 -1.59
C HIS A 73 3.33 -11.95 -2.32
N PRO A 74 2.73 -12.98 -2.97
CA PRO A 74 1.52 -12.79 -3.78
C PRO A 74 0.34 -12.18 -3.02
N ASP A 75 0.15 -12.52 -1.75
CA ASP A 75 -0.93 -11.96 -0.94
C ASP A 75 -0.80 -10.45 -0.68
N HIS A 76 0.38 -9.87 -0.96
CA HIS A 76 0.62 -8.42 -0.85
C HIS A 76 0.83 -7.75 -2.21
N ALA A 77 1.42 -8.46 -3.17
CA ALA A 77 1.91 -7.86 -4.42
C ALA A 77 1.19 -8.33 -5.69
N GLU A 78 0.49 -9.48 -5.64
CA GLU A 78 -0.09 -10.09 -6.85
C GLU A 78 -1.03 -9.16 -7.60
N GLY A 79 -1.85 -8.41 -6.87
CA GLY A 79 -2.81 -7.49 -7.44
C GLY A 79 -2.27 -6.12 -7.81
N ALA A 80 -0.99 -5.84 -7.58
CA ALA A 80 -0.43 -4.49 -7.73
C ALA A 80 -0.58 -3.95 -9.15
N ARG A 81 -0.25 -4.75 -10.17
CA ARG A 81 -0.38 -4.32 -11.57
C ARG A 81 -1.83 -4.02 -11.93
N ARG A 82 -2.74 -4.93 -11.58
CA ARG A 82 -4.17 -4.74 -11.86
C ARG A 82 -4.73 -3.56 -11.11
N PHE A 83 -4.35 -3.40 -9.84
CA PHE A 83 -4.77 -2.24 -9.05
C PHE A 83 -4.28 -0.93 -9.68
N ALA A 84 -3.01 -0.89 -10.11
CA ALA A 84 -2.45 0.29 -10.76
C ALA A 84 -3.22 0.65 -12.03
N GLU A 85 -3.62 -0.34 -12.83
CA GLU A 85 -4.46 -0.11 -14.01
C GLU A 85 -5.81 0.48 -13.63
N LEU A 86 -6.48 -0.08 -12.62
CA LEU A 86 -7.79 0.38 -12.15
C LEU A 86 -7.71 1.80 -11.57
N ALA A 87 -6.58 2.17 -10.99
CA ALA A 87 -6.39 3.49 -10.39
C ALA A 87 -5.95 4.56 -11.41
N GLY A 88 -5.76 4.21 -12.69
CA GLY A 88 -5.34 5.13 -13.74
C GLY A 88 -3.86 5.03 -14.09
N GLU A 89 -3.31 3.83 -14.03
CA GLU A 89 -1.90 3.53 -14.36
C GLU A 89 -0.91 4.27 -13.47
N VAL A 90 -1.14 4.22 -12.17
CA VAL A 90 -0.25 4.84 -11.18
C VAL A 90 1.03 4.02 -11.00
N PRO A 91 2.15 4.64 -10.58
CA PRO A 91 3.39 3.90 -10.34
C PRO A 91 3.29 2.97 -9.13
N VAL A 92 4.05 1.88 -9.18
CA VAL A 92 4.25 0.95 -8.07
C VAL A 92 5.72 0.96 -7.70
N ARG A 93 6.03 1.27 -6.45
CA ARG A 93 7.40 1.30 -5.93
C ARG A 93 7.63 0.11 -5.01
N ALA A 94 8.74 -0.58 -5.21
CA ALA A 94 9.15 -1.74 -4.43
C ALA A 94 10.67 -1.85 -4.39
N LEU A 95 11.20 -2.57 -3.39
CA LEU A 95 12.64 -2.84 -3.34
C LEU A 95 13.04 -3.73 -4.52
N ASP A 96 12.29 -4.81 -4.77
CA ASP A 96 12.57 -5.72 -5.87
C ASP A 96 12.09 -5.12 -7.20
N PRO A 97 12.99 -4.93 -8.19
CA PRO A 97 12.62 -4.37 -9.49
C PRO A 97 11.51 -5.14 -10.22
N ARG A 98 11.37 -6.43 -9.97
CA ARG A 98 10.35 -7.27 -10.62
C ARG A 98 8.92 -6.85 -10.29
N HIS A 99 8.73 -6.17 -9.17
CA HIS A 99 7.41 -5.74 -8.70
C HIS A 99 7.12 -4.27 -8.97
N ARG A 100 8.06 -3.55 -9.59
CA ARG A 100 7.90 -2.12 -9.86
C ARG A 100 7.11 -1.88 -11.14
N LEU A 101 6.30 -0.80 -11.13
CA LEU A 101 5.75 -0.18 -12.32
C LEU A 101 6.20 1.28 -12.31
N GLY A 102 7.02 1.66 -13.29
CA GLY A 102 7.68 2.95 -13.31
C GLY A 102 9.17 2.80 -12.98
N SER A 103 9.88 3.91 -12.92
CA SER A 103 11.34 3.92 -12.78
C SER A 103 11.84 3.99 -11.34
N GLU A 104 10.99 4.35 -10.39
CA GLU A 104 11.41 4.53 -9.01
C GLU A 104 11.26 3.26 -8.18
N GLY A 105 12.30 2.94 -7.40
CA GLY A 105 12.27 1.86 -6.43
C GLY A 105 12.03 2.36 -5.00
N LEU A 106 12.20 1.47 -4.04
CA LEU A 106 12.18 1.77 -2.61
C LEU A 106 13.39 1.13 -1.96
N GLY A 107 13.91 1.76 -0.92
CA GLY A 107 15.00 1.21 -0.13
C GLY A 107 15.05 1.83 1.25
N ASP A 108 15.80 1.18 2.15
CA ASP A 108 16.01 1.67 3.50
C ASP A 108 16.53 3.11 3.47
N GLY A 109 15.96 3.96 4.29
CA GLY A 109 16.33 5.37 4.38
C GLY A 109 15.59 6.29 3.42
N ASP A 110 14.82 5.76 2.47
CA ASP A 110 14.03 6.60 1.57
C ASP A 110 12.92 7.32 2.32
N VAL A 111 12.53 8.48 1.78
CA VAL A 111 11.36 9.23 2.24
C VAL A 111 10.39 9.33 1.08
N VAL A 112 9.15 8.94 1.31
CA VAL A 112 8.07 9.04 0.32
C VAL A 112 7.19 10.23 0.69
N LEU A 113 7.00 11.15 -0.25
CA LEU A 113 6.16 12.32 -0.05
C LEU A 113 5.02 12.30 -1.07
N LEU A 114 3.78 12.47 -0.60
CA LEU A 114 2.62 12.56 -1.47
C LEU A 114 1.57 13.47 -0.82
N ALA A 115 1.24 14.58 -1.48
CA ALA A 115 0.20 15.50 -1.03
C ALA A 115 0.31 15.89 0.46
N GLY A 116 1.54 16.12 0.93
CA GLY A 116 1.82 16.49 2.32
C GLY A 116 2.07 15.31 3.25
N LEU A 117 1.72 14.10 2.85
CA LEU A 117 2.02 12.90 3.63
C LEU A 117 3.50 12.55 3.52
N GLU A 118 4.14 12.26 4.66
CA GLU A 118 5.52 11.78 4.71
C GLU A 118 5.56 10.38 5.27
N LEU A 119 6.21 9.46 4.56
CA LEU A 119 6.52 8.11 5.04
C LEU A 119 8.02 7.88 4.95
N ARG A 120 8.59 7.32 6.00
CA ARG A 120 9.99 6.90 6.02
C ARG A 120 10.07 5.40 5.80
N VAL A 121 10.98 4.99 4.93
CA VAL A 121 11.15 3.59 4.55
C VAL A 121 12.26 2.98 5.38
N VAL A 122 11.99 1.86 6.02
CA VAL A 122 12.95 1.13 6.84
C VAL A 122 13.05 -0.30 6.30
N GLY A 123 14.26 -0.74 5.99
CA GLY A 123 14.50 -2.13 5.61
C GLY A 123 14.32 -3.04 6.80
N THR A 124 13.45 -4.03 6.66
CA THR A 124 13.16 -5.02 7.71
C THR A 124 13.24 -6.43 7.13
N PRO A 125 14.44 -6.84 6.62
CA PRO A 125 14.58 -8.19 6.06
C PRO A 125 14.37 -9.23 7.15
N GLY A 126 13.77 -10.36 6.80
CA GLY A 126 13.48 -11.44 7.75
C GLY A 126 12.50 -12.41 7.12
N HIS A 127 11.23 -12.03 7.00
CA HIS A 127 10.22 -12.82 6.33
C HIS A 127 10.61 -13.04 4.85
N THR A 128 11.02 -11.96 4.17
CA THR A 128 11.64 -12.01 2.84
C THR A 128 12.82 -11.04 2.82
N SER A 129 13.71 -11.20 1.83
CA SER A 129 14.87 -10.31 1.68
C SER A 129 14.48 -8.91 1.23
N ASP A 130 13.29 -8.74 0.61
CA ASP A 130 12.78 -7.47 0.12
C ASP A 130 11.76 -6.81 1.05
N SER A 131 11.67 -7.25 2.31
CA SER A 131 10.71 -6.69 3.26
C SER A 131 11.08 -5.28 3.69
N LEU A 132 10.08 -4.40 3.65
CA LEU A 132 10.18 -3.01 4.08
C LEU A 132 9.06 -2.70 5.06
N SER A 133 9.32 -1.76 5.95
CA SER A 133 8.32 -1.15 6.81
C SER A 133 8.21 0.33 6.49
N PHE A 134 7.03 0.89 6.66
CA PHE A 134 6.78 2.31 6.42
C PHE A 134 6.38 2.98 7.72
N VAL A 135 7.06 4.06 8.05
CA VAL A 135 6.81 4.82 9.27
C VAL A 135 6.17 6.15 8.89
N ALA A 136 4.99 6.42 9.45
CA ALA A 136 4.34 7.72 9.35
C ALA A 136 4.68 8.53 10.62
N PRO A 137 5.69 9.41 10.61
CA PRO A 137 6.15 10.08 11.83
C PRO A 137 5.06 10.91 12.52
N ALA A 138 4.17 11.51 11.74
CA ALA A 138 3.09 12.34 12.27
C ALA A 138 2.13 11.58 13.18
N ASP A 139 1.89 10.30 12.90
CA ASP A 139 0.98 9.44 13.66
C ASP A 139 1.73 8.43 14.54
N ARG A 140 3.07 8.38 14.46
CA ARG A 140 3.90 7.36 15.10
C ARG A 140 3.44 5.94 14.73
N THR A 141 2.97 5.78 13.48
CA THR A 141 2.43 4.52 12.97
C THR A 141 3.48 3.81 12.12
N VAL A 142 3.56 2.49 12.24
CA VAL A 142 4.42 1.62 11.43
C VAL A 142 3.54 0.61 10.69
N LEU A 143 3.79 0.47 9.40
CA LEU A 143 3.08 -0.46 8.52
C LEU A 143 4.00 -1.58 8.03
#